data_e29b2a36245c5bf6ee301e81de314af7
#
_entry.id   e29b2a36245c5bf6ee301e81de314af7
#
_cell.length_a   1.000
_cell.length_b   1.000
_cell.length_c   1.000
_cell.angle_alpha   90.00
_cell.angle_beta   90.00
_cell.angle_gamma   90.00
#
_symmetry.space_group_name_H-M   'P 1'
#
loop_
_entity.id
_entity.type
_entity.pdbx_description
1 polymer ?
#
loop_
_entity_poly.entity_id
_entity_poly.type
_entity_poly.pdbx_seq_one_letter_code
_entity_poly.pdbx_strand_id
1 'polypeptide(L)'
;MVCVGLPTTPAVVPAANLIFHGRHLAGSLIGGIKETQEMLDFCAEKNITPEIEVIDIKDINKAYERMEDSDVKYRFVIDMATL
;
A
#
# COMPACT_ATOMS: atom_id res chain seq x y z
N MET A 1 -12.40 2.59 10.71
CA MET A 1 -11.00 2.84 10.28
C MET A 1 -10.19 1.59 10.51
N VAL A 2 -9.32 1.23 9.57
CA VAL A 2 -8.42 0.08 9.70
C VAL A 2 -6.98 0.57 9.58
N CYS A 3 -6.16 0.25 10.56
CA CYS A 3 -4.73 0.57 10.55
C CYS A 3 -3.96 -0.56 9.87
N VAL A 4 -3.17 -0.21 8.87
CA VAL A 4 -2.36 -1.17 8.10
C VAL A 4 -0.86 -0.86 8.13
N GLY A 5 -0.49 0.36 8.51
CA GLY A 5 0.90 0.77 8.69
C GLY A 5 1.31 0.75 10.16
N LEU A 6 2.60 0.54 10.40
CA LEU A 6 3.16 0.56 11.75
C LEU A 6 4.01 1.84 11.92
N PRO A 7 3.45 2.91 12.51
CA PRO A 7 4.21 4.13 12.73
C PRO A 7 5.25 3.94 13.85
N THR A 8 6.27 4.79 13.83
CA THR A 8 7.35 4.76 14.85
C THR A 8 6.88 5.23 16.22
N THR A 9 5.83 6.04 16.28
CA THR A 9 5.20 6.51 17.51
C THR A 9 3.83 5.86 17.67
N PRO A 10 3.43 5.47 18.89
CA PRO A 10 2.11 4.90 19.12
C PRO A 10 0.99 5.87 18.73
N ALA A 11 -0.05 5.34 18.09
CA ALA A 11 -1.24 6.11 17.81
C ALA A 11 -2.03 6.37 19.11
N VAL A 12 -2.47 7.61 19.30
CA VAL A 12 -3.31 7.99 20.44
C VAL A 12 -4.74 8.17 19.96
N VAL A 13 -5.64 7.35 20.50
CA VAL A 13 -7.06 7.39 20.14
C VAL A 13 -7.89 7.60 21.40
N PRO A 14 -8.39 8.83 21.65
CA PRO A 14 -9.30 9.08 22.76
C PRO A 14 -10.58 8.26 22.61
N ALA A 15 -10.98 7.59 23.68
CA ALA A 15 -12.18 6.74 23.67
C ALA A 15 -13.45 7.51 23.27
N ALA A 16 -13.55 8.79 23.63
CA ALA A 16 -14.68 9.64 23.27
C ALA A 16 -14.88 9.75 21.76
N ASN A 17 -13.79 9.76 20.99
CA ASN A 17 -13.86 9.83 19.52
C ASN A 17 -14.51 8.58 18.90
N LEU A 18 -14.45 7.46 19.57
CA LEU A 18 -15.11 6.22 19.15
C LEU A 18 -16.56 6.17 19.65
N ILE A 19 -16.77 6.46 20.93
CA ILE A 19 -18.05 6.29 21.63
C ILE A 19 -19.14 7.19 21.05
N PHE A 20 -18.87 8.49 20.89
CA PHE A 20 -19.90 9.47 20.52
C PHE A 20 -20.41 9.32 19.08
N HIS A 21 -19.70 8.61 18.24
CA HIS A 21 -20.08 8.43 16.84
C HIS A 21 -20.21 6.97 16.41
N GLY A 22 -20.19 6.04 17.36
CA GLY A 22 -20.29 4.62 17.07
C GLY A 22 -19.21 4.12 16.11
N ARG A 23 -17.99 4.60 16.25
CA ARG A 23 -16.87 4.29 15.35
C ARG A 23 -16.13 3.04 15.82
N HIS A 24 -15.49 2.39 14.85
CA HIS A 24 -14.64 1.23 15.09
C HIS A 24 -13.22 1.51 14.63
N LEU A 25 -12.26 1.08 15.43
CA LEU A 25 -10.85 1.07 15.09
C LEU A 25 -10.35 -0.36 15.11
N ALA A 26 -9.76 -0.78 14.01
CA ALA A 26 -9.23 -2.13 13.85
C ALA A 26 -7.86 -2.09 13.20
N GLY A 27 -7.14 -3.19 13.25
CA GLY A 27 -5.88 -3.38 12.56
C GLY A 27 -5.94 -4.56 11.62
N SER A 28 -5.09 -4.55 10.62
CA SER A 28 -4.90 -5.68 9.72
C SER A 28 -3.42 -5.86 9.41
N LEU A 29 -3.00 -7.09 9.32
CA LEU A 29 -1.64 -7.47 8.99
C LEU A 29 -1.59 -7.98 7.54
N ILE A 30 -0.39 -8.23 7.05
CA ILE A 30 -0.19 -8.84 5.74
C ILE A 30 -0.90 -10.19 5.66
N GLY A 31 -1.47 -10.49 4.50
CA GLY A 31 -2.13 -11.77 4.25
C GLY A 31 -1.16 -12.90 3.98
N GLY A 32 -1.63 -14.14 4.07
CA GLY A 32 -0.88 -15.31 3.66
C GLY A 32 -0.81 -15.46 2.13
N ILE A 33 -0.01 -16.42 1.69
CA ILE A 33 0.19 -16.70 0.24
C ILE A 33 -1.14 -17.06 -0.42
N LYS A 34 -1.98 -17.87 0.23
CA LYS A 34 -3.29 -18.26 -0.28
C LYS A 34 -4.20 -17.05 -0.50
N GLU A 35 -4.32 -16.19 0.51
CA GLU A 35 -5.14 -14.98 0.43
C GLU A 35 -4.63 -14.00 -0.64
N THR A 36 -3.32 -13.90 -0.78
CA THR A 36 -2.69 -13.08 -1.83
C THR A 36 -3.03 -13.63 -3.22
N GLN A 37 -2.97 -14.94 -3.41
CA GLN A 37 -3.35 -15.56 -4.68
C GLN A 37 -4.83 -15.35 -4.99
N GLU A 38 -5.69 -15.53 -4.01
CA GLU A 38 -7.14 -15.29 -4.16
C GLU A 38 -7.44 -13.84 -4.56
N MET A 39 -6.72 -12.88 -3.95
CA MET A 39 -6.84 -11.47 -4.30
C MET A 39 -6.39 -11.20 -5.74
N LEU A 40 -5.27 -11.77 -6.17
CA LEU A 40 -4.76 -11.63 -7.54
C LEU A 40 -5.73 -12.23 -8.57
N ASP A 41 -6.29 -13.39 -8.28
CA ASP A 41 -7.28 -14.05 -9.15
C ASP A 41 -8.55 -13.22 -9.27
N PHE A 42 -9.02 -12.66 -8.16
CA PHE A 42 -10.18 -11.75 -8.15
C PHE A 42 -9.92 -10.49 -8.97
N CYS A 43 -8.75 -9.86 -8.80
CA CYS A 43 -8.37 -8.67 -9.55
C CYS A 43 -8.26 -8.95 -11.05
N ALA A 44 -7.71 -10.12 -11.43
CA ALA A 44 -7.63 -10.53 -12.83
C ALA A 44 -9.02 -10.74 -13.45
N GLU A 45 -9.93 -11.40 -12.73
CA GLU A 45 -11.30 -11.62 -13.18
C GLU A 45 -12.08 -10.32 -13.39
N LYS A 46 -11.88 -9.33 -12.52
CA LYS A 46 -12.57 -8.03 -12.54
C LYS A 46 -11.82 -6.93 -13.30
N ASN A 47 -10.68 -7.24 -13.92
CA ASN A 47 -9.82 -6.24 -14.58
C ASN A 47 -9.41 -5.08 -13.65
N ILE A 48 -9.14 -5.38 -12.39
CA ILE A 48 -8.65 -4.40 -11.42
C ILE A 48 -7.12 -4.41 -11.47
N THR A 49 -6.53 -3.29 -11.89
CA THR A 49 -5.08 -3.11 -11.94
C THR A 49 -4.67 -1.88 -11.17
N PRO A 50 -3.49 -1.89 -10.52
CA PRO A 50 -2.98 -0.70 -9.84
C PRO A 50 -2.49 0.34 -10.84
N GLU A 51 -2.51 1.60 -10.43
CA GLU A 51 -1.75 2.63 -11.13
C GLU A 51 -0.26 2.44 -10.84
N ILE A 52 0.54 2.43 -11.89
CA ILE A 52 1.98 2.22 -11.82
C ILE A 52 2.70 3.20 -12.73
N GLU A 53 3.99 3.42 -12.43
CA GLU A 53 4.92 4.08 -13.33
C GLU A 53 6.06 3.10 -13.63
N VAL A 54 6.25 2.77 -14.91
CA VAL A 54 7.32 1.85 -15.33
C VAL A 54 8.61 2.63 -15.48
N ILE A 55 9.69 2.12 -14.91
CA ILE A 55 11.01 2.73 -14.97
C ILE A 55 12.07 1.73 -15.42
N ASP A 56 13.18 2.25 -15.95
CA ASP A 56 14.39 1.47 -16.20
C ASP A 56 15.13 1.22 -14.87
N ILE A 57 15.85 0.11 -14.79
CA ILE A 57 16.63 -0.23 -13.59
C ILE A 57 17.66 0.85 -13.23
N LYS A 58 18.23 1.54 -14.21
CA LYS A 58 19.19 2.63 -13.98
C LYS A 58 18.61 3.83 -13.23
N ASP A 59 17.29 4.00 -13.26
CA ASP A 59 16.59 5.12 -12.64
C ASP A 59 16.13 4.82 -11.21
N ILE A 60 16.53 3.70 -10.63
CA ILE A 60 16.06 3.23 -9.32
C ILE A 60 16.34 4.25 -8.20
N ASN A 61 17.50 4.90 -8.21
CA ASN A 61 17.86 5.89 -7.18
C ASN A 61 16.97 7.13 -7.26
N LYS A 62 16.67 7.58 -8.48
CA LYS A 62 15.72 8.69 -8.69
C LYS A 62 14.31 8.31 -8.24
N ALA A 63 13.91 7.06 -8.47
CA ALA A 63 12.62 6.56 -8.02
C ALA A 63 12.51 6.57 -6.49
N TYR A 64 13.54 6.18 -5.78
CA TYR A 64 13.59 6.26 -4.31
C TYR A 64 13.46 7.71 -3.81
N GLU A 65 14.17 8.64 -4.41
CA GLU A 65 14.05 10.07 -4.06
C GLU A 65 12.62 10.57 -4.28
N ARG A 66 12.01 10.22 -5.41
CA ARG A 66 10.63 10.59 -5.71
C ARG A 66 9.63 9.95 -4.74
N MET A 67 9.87 8.73 -4.29
CA MET A 67 9.03 8.08 -3.27
C MET A 67 9.11 8.82 -1.93
N GLU A 68 10.29 9.26 -1.51
CA GLU A 68 10.46 10.05 -0.29
C GLU A 68 9.71 11.39 -0.38
N ASP A 69 9.65 11.98 -1.55
CA ASP A 69 8.91 13.21 -1.82
C ASP A 69 7.40 12.99 -2.10
N SER A 70 6.92 11.77 -1.97
CA SER A 70 5.56 11.37 -2.31
C SER A 70 5.16 11.68 -3.77
N ASP A 71 6.14 11.75 -4.66
CA ASP A 71 5.95 12.02 -6.09
C ASP A 71 5.82 10.71 -6.87
N VAL A 72 4.77 9.95 -6.60
CA VAL A 72 4.46 8.71 -7.30
C VAL A 72 3.00 8.31 -7.11
N LYS A 73 2.35 7.86 -8.17
CA LYS A 73 0.99 7.29 -8.16
C LYS A 73 1.04 5.83 -8.63
N TYR A 74 1.15 4.89 -7.82
CA TYR A 74 1.38 4.85 -6.38
C TYR A 74 2.56 3.96 -6.11
N ARG A 75 3.14 3.40 -7.20
CA ARG A 75 4.33 2.55 -7.17
C ARG A 75 5.10 2.64 -8.47
N PHE A 76 6.39 2.42 -8.38
CA PHE A 76 7.22 2.16 -9.54
C PHE A 76 7.31 0.67 -9.82
N VAL A 77 7.34 0.31 -11.10
CA VAL A 77 7.62 -1.05 -11.57
C VAL A 77 8.86 -1.00 -12.44
N ILE A 78 9.85 -1.79 -12.12
CA ILE A 78 11.10 -1.86 -12.88
C ILE A 78 10.92 -2.82 -14.05
N ASP A 79 11.18 -2.34 -15.26
CA ASP A 79 11.25 -3.22 -16.42
C ASP A 79 12.58 -3.98 -16.39
N MET A 80 12.51 -5.25 -16.09
CA MET A 80 13.71 -6.11 -15.99
C MET A 80 14.42 -6.33 -17.32
N ALA A 81 13.78 -6.00 -18.45
CA ALA A 81 14.44 -6.02 -19.76
C ALA A 81 15.49 -4.90 -19.90
N THR A 82 15.50 -3.92 -18.99
CA THR A 82 16.46 -2.80 -18.98
C THR A 82 17.72 -3.08 -18.15
N LEU A 83 17.85 -4.28 -17.64
CA LEU A 83 19.05 -4.71 -16.90
C LEU A 83 20.32 -4.64 -17.76
#